data_9fa3a9368a5f5c4087b995838b4d0e19
#
_entry.id   9fa3a9368a5f5c4087b995838b4d0e19
#
_cell.length_a   1.000
_cell.length_b   1.000
_cell.length_c   1.000
_cell.angle_alpha   90.00
_cell.angle_beta   90.00
_cell.angle_gamma   90.00
#
_symmetry.space_group_name_H-M   'P 1'
#
loop_
_entity.id
_entity.type
_entity.pdbx_description
1 polymer ?
#
loop_
_entity_poly.entity_id
_entity_poly.type
_entity_poly.pdbx_seq_one_letter_code
_entity_poly.pdbx_strand_id
1 'polypeptide(L)'
;MKRLVAVLLSVVCMMSMIGCGGDVSEVEIKDYASEIYTHKEVDAAIHEIIRYFKKNFEGCTLREITYAGDEKTLAHAEFAERHGADDVIVLISTFDVDGSGGDGSLNPNSTYTRWMWILVRNGKGRWKHVDHGY
;
A
#
# COMPACT_ATOMS: atom_id res chain seq x y z
N MET A 1 17.95 -39.15 -10.70
CA MET A 1 18.38 -38.42 -9.51
C MET A 1 18.43 -36.91 -9.72
N LYS A 2 19.03 -36.38 -10.79
CA LYS A 2 19.07 -34.92 -11.04
C LYS A 2 17.69 -34.28 -11.21
N ARG A 3 16.71 -34.99 -11.74
CA ARG A 3 15.34 -34.47 -11.95
C ARG A 3 14.55 -34.37 -10.64
N LEU A 4 14.79 -35.27 -9.70
CA LEU A 4 14.16 -35.27 -8.36
C LEU A 4 14.70 -34.13 -7.49
N VAL A 5 15.99 -33.84 -7.60
CA VAL A 5 16.63 -32.75 -6.87
C VAL A 5 16.12 -31.39 -7.40
N ALA A 6 15.93 -31.25 -8.71
CA ALA A 6 15.39 -30.03 -9.30
C ALA A 6 13.93 -29.77 -8.89
N VAL A 7 13.12 -30.83 -8.80
CA VAL A 7 11.72 -30.74 -8.33
C VAL A 7 11.66 -30.35 -6.86
N LEU A 8 12.53 -30.92 -6.03
CA LEU A 8 12.60 -30.58 -4.59
C LEU A 8 13.05 -29.12 -4.39
N LEU A 9 14.01 -28.64 -5.19
CA LEU A 9 14.46 -27.25 -5.12
C LEU A 9 13.35 -26.28 -5.56
N SER A 10 12.57 -26.67 -6.57
CA SER A 10 11.45 -25.88 -7.06
C SER A 10 10.33 -25.76 -6.01
N VAL A 11 10.03 -26.85 -5.30
CA VAL A 11 9.03 -26.87 -4.21
C VAL A 11 9.51 -26.05 -3.01
N VAL A 12 10.79 -26.13 -2.68
CA VAL A 12 11.39 -25.32 -1.59
C VAL A 12 11.38 -23.83 -1.94
N CYS A 13 11.65 -23.48 -3.21
CA CYS A 13 11.54 -22.09 -3.67
C CYS A 13 10.09 -21.56 -3.61
N MET A 14 9.09 -22.40 -3.92
CA MET A 14 7.68 -22.01 -3.80
C MET A 14 7.25 -21.82 -2.34
N MET A 15 7.76 -22.64 -1.41
CA MET A 15 7.47 -22.47 0.02
C MET A 15 8.12 -21.23 0.61
N SER A 16 9.27 -20.81 0.11
CA SER A 16 9.92 -19.58 0.57
C SER A 16 9.23 -18.30 0.07
N MET A 17 8.30 -18.41 -0.89
CA MET A 17 7.48 -17.30 -1.36
C MET A 17 6.19 -17.12 -0.55
N ILE A 18 5.85 -18.03 0.35
CA ILE A 18 4.82 -17.84 1.37
C ILE A 18 5.46 -17.05 2.53
N GLY A 19 5.89 -15.83 2.22
CA GLY A 19 6.54 -14.96 3.19
C GLY A 19 5.53 -14.20 4.05
N CYS A 20 5.99 -13.77 5.23
CA CYS A 20 5.29 -12.82 6.07
C CYS A 20 5.12 -11.50 5.31
N GLY A 21 3.88 -11.01 5.20
CA GLY A 21 3.57 -9.75 4.54
C GLY A 21 2.16 -9.74 3.98
N GLY A 22 1.78 -8.60 3.41
CA GLY A 22 0.50 -8.42 2.76
C GLY A 22 0.47 -9.02 1.35
N ASP A 23 -0.72 -9.41 0.93
CA ASP A 23 -0.97 -9.89 -0.42
C ASP A 23 -1.42 -8.72 -1.29
N VAL A 24 -0.65 -8.43 -2.33
CA VAL A 24 -0.93 -7.38 -3.32
C VAL A 24 -1.04 -7.96 -4.74
N SER A 25 -1.14 -9.29 -4.87
CA SER A 25 -1.10 -9.98 -6.16
C SER A 25 -2.25 -9.64 -7.08
N GLU A 26 -3.41 -9.26 -6.53
CA GLU A 26 -4.62 -8.95 -7.28
C GLU A 26 -5.14 -7.53 -7.03
N VAL A 27 -4.27 -6.63 -6.55
CA VAL A 27 -4.69 -5.26 -6.29
C VAL A 27 -5.13 -4.55 -7.57
N GLU A 28 -6.29 -3.92 -7.50
CA GLU A 28 -6.82 -3.08 -8.57
C GLU A 28 -6.52 -1.62 -8.26
N ILE A 29 -5.86 -0.94 -9.20
CA ILE A 29 -5.69 0.51 -9.12
C ILE A 29 -6.88 1.15 -9.81
N LYS A 30 -7.75 1.77 -9.03
CA LYS A 30 -8.97 2.42 -9.53
C LYS A 30 -8.63 3.73 -10.24
N ASP A 31 -9.44 4.08 -11.23
CA ASP A 31 -9.31 5.34 -11.96
C ASP A 31 -9.44 6.55 -11.03
N TYR A 32 -8.68 7.57 -11.33
CA TYR A 32 -8.69 8.83 -10.61
C TYR A 32 -8.43 9.99 -11.57
N ALA A 33 -8.75 11.19 -11.10
CA ALA A 33 -8.39 12.44 -11.78
C ALA A 33 -7.71 13.38 -10.79
N SER A 34 -6.78 14.18 -11.28
CA SER A 34 -6.12 15.21 -10.50
C SER A 34 -5.77 16.41 -11.39
N GLU A 35 -5.94 17.61 -10.85
CA GLU A 35 -5.50 18.87 -11.48
C GLU A 35 -4.18 19.37 -10.89
N ILE A 36 -3.77 18.81 -9.74
CA ILE A 36 -2.55 19.22 -9.01
C ILE A 36 -1.37 18.27 -9.21
N TYR A 37 -1.63 16.99 -9.52
CA TYR A 37 -0.61 15.98 -9.74
C TYR A 37 -0.77 15.29 -11.10
N THR A 38 0.34 14.94 -11.72
CA THR A 38 0.35 14.10 -12.92
C THR A 38 0.06 12.64 -12.56
N HIS A 39 -0.37 11.85 -13.53
CA HIS A 39 -0.53 10.39 -13.36
C HIS A 39 0.76 9.73 -12.85
N LYS A 40 1.90 10.13 -13.39
CA LYS A 40 3.21 9.62 -12.97
C LYS A 40 3.48 9.89 -11.49
N GLU A 41 3.13 11.08 -11.00
CA GLU A 41 3.30 11.46 -9.59
C GLU A 41 2.40 10.65 -8.67
N VAL A 42 1.14 10.50 -9.04
CA VAL A 42 0.17 9.70 -8.28
C VAL A 42 0.52 8.22 -8.30
N ASP A 43 0.88 7.67 -9.44
CA ASP A 43 1.28 6.27 -9.57
C ASP A 43 2.51 5.95 -8.73
N ALA A 44 3.46 6.87 -8.64
CA ALA A 44 4.63 6.71 -7.78
C ALA A 44 4.24 6.58 -6.30
N ALA A 45 3.28 7.36 -5.84
CA ALA A 45 2.74 7.27 -4.48
C ALA A 45 2.00 5.95 -4.26
N ILE A 46 1.17 5.53 -5.20
CA ILE A 46 0.43 4.27 -5.14
C ILE A 46 1.39 3.09 -5.04
N HIS A 47 2.44 3.04 -5.86
CA HIS A 47 3.43 1.97 -5.82
C HIS A 47 4.24 1.96 -4.52
N GLU A 48 4.48 3.12 -3.93
CA GLU A 48 5.11 3.20 -2.59
C GLU A 48 4.26 2.51 -1.53
N ILE A 49 2.95 2.73 -1.53
CA ILE A 49 2.03 2.09 -0.59
C ILE A 49 1.86 0.60 -0.88
N ILE A 50 1.79 0.20 -2.13
CA ILE A 50 1.73 -1.24 -2.49
C ILE A 50 2.95 -1.97 -1.93
N ARG A 51 4.15 -1.40 -2.07
CA ARG A 51 5.38 -1.96 -1.47
C ARG A 51 5.31 -2.03 0.05
N TYR A 52 4.87 -0.95 0.67
CA TYR A 52 4.73 -0.89 2.14
C TYR A 52 3.74 -1.93 2.65
N PHE A 53 2.59 -2.05 2.01
CA PHE A 53 1.55 -3.03 2.35
C PHE A 53 2.08 -4.46 2.25
N LYS A 54 2.73 -4.78 1.14
CA LYS A 54 3.35 -6.09 0.92
C LYS A 54 4.35 -6.46 2.01
N LYS A 55 5.09 -5.49 2.50
CA LYS A 55 6.13 -5.70 3.51
C LYS A 55 5.58 -5.77 4.94
N ASN A 56 4.54 -4.99 5.26
CA ASN A 56 4.16 -4.70 6.65
C ASN A 56 2.76 -5.15 7.04
N PHE A 57 1.88 -5.47 6.10
CA PHE A 57 0.48 -5.82 6.38
C PHE A 57 0.25 -7.33 6.33
N GLU A 58 0.97 -8.06 7.18
CA GLU A 58 0.82 -9.52 7.32
C GLU A 58 -0.65 -9.91 7.57
N GLY A 59 -1.11 -10.96 6.88
CA GLY A 59 -2.49 -11.45 7.02
C GLY A 59 -3.54 -10.58 6.35
N CYS A 60 -3.14 -9.59 5.57
CA CYS A 60 -4.04 -8.69 4.87
C CYS A 60 -3.90 -8.84 3.35
N THR A 61 -5.01 -8.65 2.63
CA THR A 61 -5.06 -8.66 1.17
C THR A 61 -5.55 -7.32 0.66
N LEU A 62 -4.70 -6.61 -0.06
CA LEU A 62 -5.06 -5.33 -0.67
C LEU A 62 -5.93 -5.59 -1.92
N ARG A 63 -7.16 -5.10 -1.88
CA ARG A 63 -8.14 -5.29 -2.96
C ARG A 63 -8.09 -4.19 -3.99
N GLU A 64 -8.11 -2.95 -3.53
CA GLU A 64 -8.09 -1.79 -4.39
C GLU A 64 -7.41 -0.61 -3.70
N ILE A 65 -6.83 0.26 -4.52
CA ILE A 65 -6.18 1.49 -4.08
C ILE A 65 -6.36 2.55 -5.16
N THR A 66 -6.52 3.80 -4.74
CA THR A 66 -6.61 4.92 -5.67
C THR A 66 -6.22 6.23 -4.98
N TYR A 67 -6.12 7.28 -5.76
CA TYR A 67 -5.97 8.64 -5.26
C TYR A 67 -7.28 9.10 -4.62
N ALA A 68 -7.21 9.68 -3.42
CA ALA A 68 -8.40 10.12 -2.69
C ALA A 68 -9.04 11.40 -3.25
N GLY A 69 -8.36 12.07 -4.18
CA GLY A 69 -8.82 13.31 -4.80
C GLY A 69 -8.09 14.56 -4.30
N ASP A 70 -8.14 15.61 -5.08
CA ASP A 70 -7.46 16.87 -4.77
C ASP A 70 -8.00 17.54 -3.51
N GLU A 71 -9.31 17.53 -3.33
CA GLU A 71 -9.95 18.11 -2.15
C GLU A 71 -9.49 17.43 -0.85
N LYS A 72 -9.48 16.09 -0.82
CA LYS A 72 -9.03 15.31 0.34
C LYS A 72 -7.54 15.53 0.61
N THR A 73 -6.74 15.58 -0.44
CA THR A 73 -5.31 15.87 -0.35
C THR A 73 -5.05 17.25 0.25
N LEU A 74 -5.72 18.28 -0.25
CA LEU A 74 -5.56 19.64 0.25
C LEU A 74 -6.03 19.80 1.70
N ALA A 75 -7.05 19.03 2.10
CA ALA A 75 -7.53 19.01 3.48
C ALA A 75 -6.50 18.43 4.48
N HIS A 76 -5.47 17.73 3.98
CA HIS A 76 -4.39 17.14 4.78
C HIS A 76 -3.04 17.86 4.59
N ALA A 77 -3.04 19.09 4.10
CA ALA A 77 -1.83 19.88 3.85
C ALA A 77 -0.93 20.03 5.09
N GLU A 78 -1.48 19.99 6.28
CA GLU A 78 -0.77 20.07 7.55
C GLU A 78 0.28 18.96 7.73
N PHE A 79 0.10 17.81 7.10
CA PHE A 79 1.08 16.72 7.16
C PHE A 79 2.40 17.09 6.49
N ALA A 80 2.34 17.81 5.36
CA ALA A 80 3.55 18.35 4.74
C ALA A 80 4.27 19.30 5.69
N GLU A 81 3.54 20.20 6.29
CA GLU A 81 4.08 21.19 7.24
C GLU A 81 4.73 20.51 8.46
N ARG A 82 4.06 19.55 9.09
CA ARG A 82 4.59 18.80 10.24
C ARG A 82 5.88 18.03 9.91
N HIS A 83 6.03 17.56 8.69
CA HIS A 83 7.19 16.79 8.26
C HIS A 83 8.25 17.61 7.54
N GLY A 84 8.10 18.94 7.51
CA GLY A 84 9.03 19.81 6.81
C GLY A 84 9.11 19.52 5.30
N ALA A 85 8.00 19.08 4.71
CA ALA A 85 7.89 18.71 3.31
C ALA A 85 7.14 19.76 2.49
N ASP A 86 7.29 19.69 1.17
CA ASP A 86 6.65 20.63 0.25
C ASP A 86 5.25 20.19 -0.17
N ASP A 87 5.06 18.90 -0.37
CA ASP A 87 3.82 18.33 -0.91
C ASP A 87 3.28 17.21 -0.03
N VAL A 88 1.97 17.05 -0.06
CA VAL A 88 1.23 15.93 0.52
C VAL A 88 0.37 15.26 -0.53
N ILE A 89 0.17 13.96 -0.42
CA ILE A 89 -0.80 13.20 -1.22
C ILE A 89 -1.55 12.23 -0.33
N VAL A 90 -2.86 12.10 -0.55
CA VAL A 90 -3.72 11.15 0.16
C VAL A 90 -4.23 10.09 -0.80
N LEU A 91 -3.98 8.84 -0.47
CA LEU A 91 -4.52 7.68 -1.15
C LEU A 91 -5.60 7.02 -0.30
N ILE A 92 -6.47 6.25 -0.92
CA ILE A 92 -7.54 5.52 -0.26
C ILE A 92 -7.57 4.08 -0.77
N SER A 93 -7.83 3.14 0.13
CA SER A 93 -7.80 1.72 -0.21
C SER A 93 -8.87 0.91 0.50
N THR A 94 -9.08 -0.30 -0.02
CA THR A 94 -9.86 -1.35 0.61
C THR A 94 -8.98 -2.59 0.75
N PHE A 95 -8.97 -3.19 1.93
CA PHE A 95 -8.25 -4.44 2.16
C PHE A 95 -9.00 -5.37 3.12
N ASP A 96 -8.78 -6.67 2.94
CA ASP A 96 -9.32 -7.72 3.80
C ASP A 96 -8.28 -8.14 4.83
N VAL A 97 -8.77 -8.53 6.00
CA VAL A 97 -7.96 -9.08 7.09
C VAL A 97 -8.37 -10.52 7.32
N ASP A 98 -7.40 -11.43 7.42
CA ASP A 98 -7.65 -12.84 7.71
C ASP A 98 -7.95 -13.11 9.20
N GLY A 99 -7.97 -14.38 9.59
CA GLY A 99 -8.26 -14.80 10.97
C GLY A 99 -7.22 -14.38 12.00
N SER A 100 -6.02 -13.96 11.58
CA SER A 100 -4.96 -13.52 12.49
C SER A 100 -5.17 -12.11 13.05
N GLY A 101 -5.97 -11.28 12.37
CA GLY A 101 -6.10 -9.86 12.71
C GLY A 101 -4.87 -9.03 12.35
N GLY A 102 -4.15 -9.42 11.29
CA GLY A 102 -2.89 -8.79 10.90
C GLY A 102 -1.79 -9.05 11.91
N ASP A 103 -1.25 -7.99 12.48
CA ASP A 103 -0.29 -8.06 13.61
C ASP A 103 -1.00 -8.16 14.98
N GLY A 104 -2.32 -8.35 14.99
CA GLY A 104 -3.15 -8.36 16.19
C GLY A 104 -3.86 -7.05 16.49
N SER A 105 -3.57 -5.97 15.76
CA SER A 105 -4.17 -4.65 15.94
C SER A 105 -5.44 -4.42 15.13
N LEU A 106 -5.71 -5.30 14.16
CA LEU A 106 -6.86 -5.21 13.25
C LEU A 106 -7.93 -6.23 13.65
N ASN A 107 -9.17 -5.98 13.25
CA ASN A 107 -10.27 -6.93 13.47
C ASN A 107 -10.10 -8.15 12.56
N PRO A 108 -10.04 -9.38 13.13
CA PRO A 108 -9.93 -10.59 12.32
C PRO A 108 -11.15 -10.78 11.40
N ASN A 109 -10.93 -11.38 10.22
CA ASN A 109 -11.98 -11.72 9.26
C ASN A 109 -12.87 -10.53 8.87
N SER A 110 -12.26 -9.36 8.70
CA SER A 110 -12.95 -8.11 8.40
C SER A 110 -12.43 -7.47 7.13
N THR A 111 -13.15 -6.47 6.64
CA THR A 111 -12.76 -5.64 5.50
C THR A 111 -12.71 -4.19 5.93
N TYR A 112 -11.59 -3.55 5.70
CA TYR A 112 -11.42 -2.12 5.91
C TYR A 112 -11.61 -1.39 4.59
N THR A 113 -12.65 -0.56 4.53
CA THR A 113 -12.92 0.31 3.38
C THR A 113 -12.50 1.74 3.70
N ARG A 114 -12.14 2.51 2.68
CA ARG A 114 -11.79 3.93 2.83
C ARG A 114 -10.60 4.17 3.77
N TRP A 115 -9.69 3.22 3.83
CA TRP A 115 -8.47 3.35 4.61
C TRP A 115 -7.52 4.32 3.92
N MET A 116 -7.15 5.38 4.61
CA MET A 116 -6.30 6.44 4.06
C MET A 116 -4.83 6.13 4.25
N TRP A 117 -4.04 6.57 3.27
CA TRP A 117 -2.58 6.59 3.31
C TRP A 117 -2.11 8.00 3.00
N ILE A 118 -1.25 8.54 3.84
CA ILE A 118 -0.74 9.90 3.70
C ILE A 118 0.75 9.84 3.44
N LEU A 119 1.17 10.48 2.34
CA LEU A 119 2.57 10.57 1.94
C LEU A 119 2.95 12.03 1.73
N VAL A 120 4.22 12.31 1.96
CA VAL A 120 4.80 13.64 1.76
C VAL A 120 6.05 13.52 0.90
N ARG A 121 6.46 14.63 0.29
CA ARG A 121 7.73 14.72 -0.46
C ARG A 121 8.28 16.13 -0.44
N ASN A 122 9.58 16.23 -0.70
CA ASN A 122 10.29 17.48 -0.95
C ASN A 122 10.57 17.64 -2.44
N GLY A 123 10.25 18.81 -3.01
CA GLY A 123 10.42 19.10 -4.42
C GLY A 123 9.71 18.07 -5.29
N LYS A 124 10.40 17.54 -6.30
CA LYS A 124 9.94 16.44 -7.15
C LYS A 124 10.55 15.10 -6.73
N GLY A 125 10.95 15.00 -5.48
CA GLY A 125 11.58 13.81 -4.91
C GLY A 125 10.60 12.66 -4.68
N ARG A 126 11.12 11.64 -4.02
CA ARG A 126 10.38 10.42 -3.70
C ARG A 126 9.31 10.67 -2.63
N TRP A 127 8.14 10.09 -2.82
CA TRP A 127 7.09 10.08 -1.81
C TRP A 127 7.50 9.24 -0.60
N LYS A 128 7.22 9.76 0.58
CA LYS A 128 7.46 9.10 1.86
C LYS A 128 6.13 8.91 2.59
N HIS A 129 5.81 7.67 2.91
CA HIS A 129 4.64 7.34 3.73
C HIS A 129 4.85 7.81 5.17
N VAL A 130 3.91 8.56 5.72
CA VAL A 130 4.01 9.15 7.06
C VAL A 130 2.86 8.79 7.99
N ASP A 131 1.69 8.42 7.46
CA ASP A 131 0.55 8.05 8.28
C ASP A 131 -0.47 7.21 7.50
N HIS A 132 -1.32 6.49 8.22
CA HIS A 132 -2.43 5.74 7.65
C HIS A 132 -3.51 5.48 8.70
N GLY A 133 -4.72 5.15 8.22
CA GLY A 133 -5.87 4.84 9.06
C GLY A 133 -7.16 5.49 8.58
N TYR A 134 -8.06 5.75 9.49
CA TYR A 134 -9.33 6.46 9.22
C TYR A 134 -9.23 7.94 9.58
#